data_ae822bdfb8e9d12ee5af06ac9701e9e4
#
_entry.id   ae822bdfb8e9d12ee5af06ac9701e9e4
#
_cell.length_a   1.000
_cell.length_b   1.000
_cell.length_c   1.000
_cell.angle_alpha   90.00
_cell.angle_beta   90.00
_cell.angle_gamma   90.00
#
_symmetry.space_group_name_H-M   'P 1'
#
loop_
_entity.id
_entity.type
_entity.pdbx_description
1 polymer ?
#
loop_
_entity_poly.entity_id
_entity_poly.type
_entity_poly.pdbx_seq_one_letter_code
_entity_poly.pdbx_strand_id
1 'polypeptide(L)'
;MNKSFLVTVGLFLIACCTFGQDRNVYKYYKYVNTAELARVLSKNKKANKYYEKAFKYNKPFSKDALQYMWVYTNKHYGSESTALQCATFNAQREMLWPRQLMTDSAFYQKISVIKDTTQSTVIPSLRAALDSLLQVDQQVHSSDTTSMNQMVTTDSLNMLKLASLFETYGYINEDNAGDKALLVITMIFIHFSKTQTEAPPFQVLEDAVRAGTFDAREYMYLYDFCWYFRNEIHNSSDTIKRNSRFGTDMNQYQTVGDFLFIYPPKNMKKVNANRKSILMAETWKDYEIKLIDTFFEGGYGFVQLTPVTFASKEEEEERLNELKQEIDSGKVKGKYIKSERKVSP
;
A
#
# COMPACT_ATOMS: atom_id res chain seq x y z
N MET A 1 35.02 -24.70 -25.03
CA MET A 1 34.18 -24.53 -23.82
C MET A 1 32.74 -24.99 -24.15
N ASN A 2 32.18 -25.91 -23.36
CA ASN A 2 30.95 -26.60 -23.70
C ASN A 2 29.75 -25.64 -23.51
N LYS A 3 28.93 -25.40 -24.56
CA LYS A 3 27.75 -24.49 -24.50
C LYS A 3 26.79 -24.81 -23.33
N SER A 4 26.69 -26.09 -22.99
CA SER A 4 25.89 -26.58 -21.85
C SER A 4 26.43 -26.05 -20.50
N PHE A 5 27.76 -25.97 -20.33
CA PHE A 5 28.38 -25.42 -19.10
C PHE A 5 28.09 -23.94 -18.92
N LEU A 6 28.17 -23.15 -20.00
CA LEU A 6 27.85 -21.71 -19.97
C LEU A 6 26.39 -21.43 -19.60
N VAL A 7 25.45 -22.23 -20.14
CA VAL A 7 24.03 -22.11 -19.81
C VAL A 7 23.78 -22.46 -18.35
N THR A 8 24.41 -23.53 -17.84
CA THR A 8 24.25 -23.95 -16.42
C THR A 8 24.82 -22.92 -15.47
N VAL A 9 25.98 -22.34 -15.76
CA VAL A 9 26.61 -21.28 -14.96
C VAL A 9 25.74 -19.99 -15.01
N GLY A 10 25.22 -19.64 -16.16
CA GLY A 10 24.31 -18.49 -16.34
C GLY A 10 23.02 -18.65 -15.50
N LEU A 11 22.37 -19.83 -15.54
CA LEU A 11 21.18 -20.14 -14.75
C LEU A 11 21.49 -20.14 -13.24
N PHE A 12 22.63 -20.66 -12.83
CA PHE A 12 23.05 -20.65 -11.43
C PHE A 12 23.32 -19.23 -10.91
N LEU A 13 23.97 -18.37 -11.73
CA LEU A 13 24.20 -16.97 -11.36
C LEU A 13 22.87 -16.19 -11.26
N ILE A 14 21.94 -16.40 -12.19
CA ILE A 14 20.61 -15.77 -12.13
C ILE A 14 19.87 -16.23 -10.85
N ALA A 15 19.87 -17.52 -10.55
CA ALA A 15 19.26 -18.04 -9.33
C ALA A 15 19.89 -17.46 -8.06
N CYS A 16 21.24 -17.39 -8.01
CA CYS A 16 21.93 -16.78 -6.88
C CYS A 16 21.62 -15.29 -6.69
N CYS A 17 21.47 -14.55 -7.78
CA CYS A 17 21.10 -13.12 -7.72
C CYS A 17 19.69 -12.95 -7.20
N THR A 18 18.71 -13.73 -7.66
CA THR A 18 17.31 -13.66 -7.20
C THR A 18 17.19 -14.04 -5.71
N PHE A 19 17.84 -15.13 -5.26
CA PHE A 19 17.86 -15.50 -3.84
C PHE A 19 18.50 -14.43 -2.94
N GLY A 20 19.54 -13.75 -3.43
CA GLY A 20 20.18 -12.65 -2.71
C GLY A 20 19.24 -11.45 -2.56
N GLN A 21 18.51 -11.12 -3.60
CA GLN A 21 17.56 -10.01 -3.62
C GLN A 21 16.35 -10.29 -2.75
N ASP A 22 15.73 -11.45 -2.85
CA ASP A 22 14.62 -11.88 -1.98
C ASP A 22 14.98 -11.77 -0.50
N ARG A 23 16.21 -12.18 -0.13
CA ARG A 23 16.71 -12.06 1.24
C ARG A 23 16.83 -10.61 1.70
N ASN A 24 17.26 -9.71 0.84
CA ASN A 24 17.39 -8.29 1.16
C ASN A 24 16.01 -7.63 1.30
N VAL A 25 15.09 -7.88 0.38
CA VAL A 25 13.70 -7.38 0.44
C VAL A 25 13.00 -7.88 1.70
N TYR A 26 13.14 -9.16 2.04
CA TYR A 26 12.61 -9.70 3.30
C TYR A 26 13.19 -9.01 4.53
N LYS A 27 14.51 -8.76 4.58
CA LYS A 27 15.16 -8.05 5.69
C LYS A 27 14.69 -6.61 5.78
N TYR A 28 14.51 -5.93 4.62
CA TYR A 28 13.95 -4.60 4.56
C TYR A 28 12.59 -4.56 5.30
N TYR A 29 11.62 -5.38 4.88
CA TYR A 29 10.30 -5.41 5.51
C TYR A 29 10.33 -5.87 6.97
N LYS A 30 11.22 -6.77 7.34
CA LYS A 30 11.41 -7.15 8.75
C LYS A 30 11.79 -5.95 9.62
N TYR A 31 12.68 -5.10 9.14
CA TYR A 31 13.11 -3.93 9.91
C TYR A 31 12.10 -2.79 9.82
N VAL A 32 11.46 -2.57 8.67
CA VAL A 32 10.37 -1.60 8.53
C VAL A 32 9.22 -1.95 9.48
N ASN A 33 8.74 -3.20 9.48
CA ASN A 33 7.69 -3.63 10.40
C ASN A 33 8.07 -3.38 11.87
N THR A 34 9.32 -3.68 12.25
CA THR A 34 9.80 -3.41 13.62
C THR A 34 9.85 -1.92 13.92
N ALA A 35 10.18 -1.07 12.95
CA ALA A 35 10.19 0.38 13.09
C ALA A 35 8.77 0.94 13.26
N GLU A 36 7.83 0.50 12.43
CA GLU A 36 6.43 0.91 12.49
C GLU A 36 5.78 0.52 13.83
N LEU A 37 5.96 -0.73 14.28
CA LEU A 37 5.49 -1.17 15.60
C LEU A 37 6.13 -0.40 16.75
N ALA A 38 7.41 -0.05 16.64
CA ALA A 38 8.07 0.77 17.65
C ALA A 38 7.49 2.20 17.68
N ARG A 39 7.10 2.74 16.52
CA ARG A 39 6.45 4.04 16.40
C ARG A 39 5.05 4.04 17.04
N VAL A 40 4.23 3.04 16.72
CA VAL A 40 2.92 2.81 17.36
C VAL A 40 3.02 2.82 18.89
N LEU A 41 4.09 2.24 19.42
CA LEU A 41 4.37 2.22 20.86
C LEU A 41 5.09 3.49 21.36
N SER A 42 5.11 4.58 20.58
CA SER A 42 5.79 5.84 20.88
C SER A 42 7.29 5.72 21.16
N LYS A 43 7.92 4.59 20.74
CA LYS A 43 9.36 4.33 20.89
C LYS A 43 10.15 4.90 19.71
N ASN A 44 10.01 6.20 19.45
CA ASN A 44 10.51 6.88 18.25
C ASN A 44 12.02 6.71 17.99
N LYS A 45 12.87 6.76 19.05
CA LYS A 45 14.31 6.48 18.91
C LYS A 45 14.58 5.07 18.38
N LYS A 46 13.80 4.09 18.85
CA LYS A 46 13.89 2.71 18.36
C LYS A 46 13.38 2.60 16.93
N ALA A 47 12.30 3.30 16.59
CA ALA A 47 11.75 3.32 15.22
C ALA A 47 12.82 3.77 14.22
N ASN A 48 13.43 4.94 14.38
CA ASN A 48 14.44 5.44 13.45
C ASN A 48 15.66 4.53 13.35
N LYS A 49 16.14 3.96 14.47
CA LYS A 49 17.21 2.96 14.43
C LYS A 49 16.90 1.75 13.54
N TYR A 50 15.63 1.31 13.49
CA TYR A 50 15.22 0.19 12.65
C TYR A 50 14.98 0.60 11.20
N TYR A 51 14.47 1.82 10.92
CA TYR A 51 14.44 2.36 9.57
C TYR A 51 15.86 2.46 8.96
N GLU A 52 16.84 2.98 9.70
CA GLU A 52 18.24 3.03 9.25
C GLU A 52 18.81 1.63 8.94
N LYS A 53 18.39 0.61 9.69
CA LYS A 53 18.73 -0.78 9.37
C LYS A 53 18.05 -1.27 8.09
N ALA A 54 16.78 -0.95 7.90
CA ALA A 54 16.02 -1.32 6.71
C ALA A 54 16.66 -0.74 5.44
N PHE A 55 17.01 0.55 5.47
CA PHE A 55 17.56 1.29 4.32
C PHE A 55 18.94 0.79 3.84
N LYS A 56 19.59 -0.08 4.62
CA LYS A 56 20.79 -0.81 4.18
C LYS A 56 20.51 -1.98 3.24
N TYR A 57 19.25 -2.44 3.18
CA TYR A 57 18.86 -3.63 2.41
C TYR A 57 18.05 -3.28 1.16
N ASN A 58 17.34 -2.17 1.17
CA ASN A 58 16.63 -1.64 0.03
C ASN A 58 16.54 -0.12 0.11
N LYS A 59 16.44 0.55 -1.03
CA LYS A 59 16.08 1.97 -1.10
C LYS A 59 14.70 2.15 -0.43
N PRO A 60 14.53 3.13 0.48
CA PRO A 60 13.26 3.30 1.17
C PRO A 60 12.14 3.63 0.18
N PHE A 61 10.96 3.06 0.39
CA PHE A 61 9.75 3.56 -0.24
C PHE A 61 9.42 4.94 0.32
N SER A 62 8.74 5.77 -0.47
CA SER A 62 8.45 7.17 -0.09
C SER A 62 7.74 7.28 1.24
N LYS A 63 6.82 6.35 1.54
CA LYS A 63 6.14 6.26 2.83
C LYS A 63 7.11 6.08 3.99
N ASP A 64 8.08 5.17 3.86
CA ASP A 64 9.07 4.89 4.91
C ASP A 64 10.07 6.03 5.08
N ALA A 65 10.47 6.66 3.98
CA ALA A 65 11.29 7.86 3.98
C ALA A 65 10.60 9.02 4.71
N LEU A 66 9.30 9.25 4.45
CA LEU A 66 8.49 10.26 5.12
C LEU A 66 8.35 9.98 6.62
N GLN A 67 8.12 8.71 7.00
CA GLN A 67 8.02 8.32 8.40
C GLN A 67 9.33 8.56 9.17
N TYR A 68 10.47 8.22 8.55
CA TYR A 68 11.79 8.48 9.13
C TYR A 68 12.01 9.98 9.35
N MET A 69 11.77 10.80 8.31
CA MET A 69 11.92 12.25 8.38
C MET A 69 11.00 12.88 9.42
N TRP A 70 9.75 12.40 9.52
CA TRP A 70 8.81 12.89 10.54
C TRP A 70 9.33 12.65 11.95
N VAL A 71 9.85 11.45 12.26
CA VAL A 71 10.45 11.17 13.59
C VAL A 71 11.69 12.02 13.81
N TYR A 72 12.51 12.22 12.78
CA TYR A 72 13.69 13.05 12.87
C TYR A 72 13.33 14.51 13.21
N THR A 73 12.43 15.14 12.46
CA THR A 73 12.07 16.56 12.61
C THR A 73 11.30 16.86 13.89
N ASN A 74 10.40 15.97 14.32
CA ASN A 74 9.53 16.22 15.47
C ASN A 74 10.09 15.72 16.80
N LYS A 75 11.02 14.77 16.78
CA LYS A 75 11.56 14.14 17.99
C LYS A 75 13.08 14.19 18.08
N HIS A 76 13.75 14.69 17.06
CA HIS A 76 15.21 14.78 16.93
C HIS A 76 15.92 13.43 17.15
N TYR A 77 15.30 12.33 16.74
CA TYR A 77 15.87 10.99 16.78
C TYR A 77 16.30 10.55 15.39
N GLY A 78 17.48 9.97 15.29
CA GLY A 78 18.05 9.47 14.04
C GLY A 78 19.18 10.37 13.52
N SER A 79 19.67 10.05 12.33
CA SER A 79 20.77 10.74 11.66
C SER A 79 20.22 11.78 10.69
N GLU A 80 20.74 13.02 10.77
CA GLU A 80 20.42 14.07 9.81
C GLU A 80 20.80 13.64 8.38
N SER A 81 21.96 13.00 8.20
CA SER A 81 22.39 12.53 6.89
C SER A 81 21.41 11.52 6.29
N THR A 82 20.85 10.62 7.09
CA THR A 82 19.82 9.69 6.62
C THR A 82 18.52 10.42 6.28
N ALA A 83 18.12 11.43 7.08
CA ALA A 83 16.93 12.22 6.81
C ALA A 83 17.08 13.02 5.50
N LEU A 84 18.26 13.62 5.24
CA LEU A 84 18.56 14.31 3.98
C LEU A 84 18.59 13.34 2.80
N GLN A 85 19.11 12.12 2.99
CA GLN A 85 19.08 11.07 1.95
C GLN A 85 17.64 10.66 1.62
N CYS A 86 16.76 10.50 2.62
CA CYS A 86 15.34 10.26 2.42
C CYS A 86 14.69 11.40 1.62
N ALA A 87 15.07 12.64 1.95
CA ALA A 87 14.65 13.82 1.24
C ALA A 87 15.06 13.76 -0.24
N THR A 88 16.32 13.44 -0.51
CA THR A 88 16.82 13.31 -1.89
C THR A 88 16.06 12.26 -2.68
N PHE A 89 15.79 11.09 -2.11
CA PHE A 89 15.00 10.05 -2.78
C PHE A 89 13.60 10.52 -3.13
N ASN A 90 12.92 11.22 -2.21
CA ASN A 90 11.58 11.74 -2.47
C ASN A 90 11.61 12.88 -3.51
N ALA A 91 12.63 13.74 -3.51
CA ALA A 91 12.81 14.75 -4.54
C ALA A 91 13.02 14.14 -5.94
N GLN A 92 13.86 13.08 -6.05
CA GLN A 92 14.06 12.33 -7.28
C GLN A 92 12.75 11.76 -7.86
N ARG A 93 11.82 11.35 -6.99
CA ARG A 93 10.51 10.79 -7.33
C ARG A 93 9.42 11.84 -7.54
N GLU A 94 9.75 13.11 -7.44
CA GLU A 94 8.78 14.22 -7.49
C GLU A 94 7.64 14.09 -6.47
N MET A 95 7.93 13.47 -5.32
CA MET A 95 6.93 13.26 -4.28
C MET A 95 6.59 14.57 -3.58
N LEU A 96 5.29 14.78 -3.33
CA LEU A 96 4.81 15.93 -2.57
C LEU A 96 5.26 15.85 -1.10
N TRP A 97 5.72 16.97 -0.57
CA TRP A 97 6.13 17.10 0.82
C TRP A 97 4.99 17.69 1.65
N PRO A 98 4.43 16.96 2.61
CA PRO A 98 3.45 17.54 3.51
C PRO A 98 4.10 18.62 4.38
N ARG A 99 3.69 19.89 4.24
CA ARG A 99 4.18 21.00 5.08
C ARG A 99 4.07 20.71 6.59
N GLN A 100 3.05 19.96 6.97
CA GLN A 100 2.78 19.58 8.36
C GLN A 100 3.87 18.68 8.97
N LEU A 101 4.75 18.08 8.16
CA LEU A 101 5.87 17.28 8.66
C LEU A 101 7.04 18.12 9.18
N MET A 102 7.04 19.44 9.01
CA MET A 102 8.25 20.24 9.13
C MET A 102 8.12 21.32 10.18
N THR A 103 8.16 20.90 11.44
CA THR A 103 8.27 21.83 12.58
C THR A 103 9.67 22.45 12.70
N ASP A 104 10.70 21.83 12.11
CA ASP A 104 12.08 22.32 12.13
C ASP A 104 12.35 23.18 10.86
N SER A 105 12.38 24.51 11.05
CA SER A 105 12.59 25.47 9.96
C SER A 105 13.99 25.36 9.30
N ALA A 106 15.03 25.00 10.06
CA ALA A 106 16.38 24.86 9.55
C ALA A 106 16.51 23.60 8.66
N PHE A 107 15.88 22.50 9.07
CA PHE A 107 15.81 21.30 8.27
C PHE A 107 14.96 21.51 7.00
N TYR A 108 13.86 22.27 7.12
CA TYR A 108 13.03 22.63 5.95
C TYR A 108 13.81 23.40 4.88
N GLN A 109 14.66 24.35 5.27
CA GLN A 109 15.51 25.09 4.31
C GLN A 109 16.46 24.14 3.56
N LYS A 110 17.10 23.20 4.26
CA LYS A 110 17.96 22.17 3.62
C LYS A 110 17.20 21.33 2.61
N ILE A 111 16.00 20.90 2.96
CA ILE A 111 15.12 20.12 2.08
C ILE A 111 14.71 20.93 0.84
N SER A 112 14.36 22.21 1.01
CA SER A 112 14.01 23.06 -0.13
C SER A 112 15.17 23.14 -1.15
N VAL A 113 16.39 23.30 -0.67
CA VAL A 113 17.58 23.26 -1.55
C VAL A 113 17.71 21.91 -2.25
N ILE A 114 17.54 20.80 -1.53
CA ILE A 114 17.57 19.46 -2.13
C ILE A 114 16.52 19.33 -3.23
N LYS A 115 15.28 19.77 -2.97
CA LYS A 115 14.19 19.73 -3.95
C LYS A 115 14.54 20.50 -5.24
N ASP A 116 15.12 21.69 -5.09
CA ASP A 116 15.42 22.58 -6.21
C ASP A 116 16.67 22.14 -7.01
N THR A 117 17.55 21.35 -6.40
CA THR A 117 18.83 20.94 -7.01
C THR A 117 18.89 19.46 -7.42
N THR A 118 17.95 18.65 -6.97
CA THR A 118 17.95 17.22 -7.26
C THR A 118 17.33 16.94 -8.63
N GLN A 119 18.05 16.21 -9.47
CA GLN A 119 17.53 15.74 -10.75
C GLN A 119 16.46 14.66 -10.53
N SER A 120 15.32 14.82 -11.20
CA SER A 120 14.24 13.82 -11.21
C SER A 120 14.71 12.52 -11.88
N THR A 121 14.26 11.38 -11.34
CA THR A 121 14.38 10.07 -11.98
C THR A 121 13.13 9.68 -12.76
N VAL A 122 12.07 10.47 -12.66
CA VAL A 122 10.80 10.24 -13.35
C VAL A 122 11.01 10.34 -14.86
N ILE A 123 10.49 9.38 -15.60
CA ILE A 123 10.52 9.34 -17.06
C ILE A 123 9.33 10.16 -17.59
N PRO A 124 9.55 11.33 -18.22
CA PRO A 124 8.44 12.23 -18.60
C PRO A 124 7.40 11.59 -19.52
N SER A 125 7.83 10.74 -20.48
CA SER A 125 6.92 10.04 -21.39
C SER A 125 6.06 9.01 -20.68
N LEU A 126 6.61 8.27 -19.69
CA LEU A 126 5.85 7.35 -18.86
C LEU A 126 4.83 8.11 -17.99
N ARG A 127 5.27 9.20 -17.35
CA ARG A 127 4.40 10.05 -16.53
C ARG A 127 3.22 10.58 -17.34
N ALA A 128 3.47 11.14 -18.52
CA ALA A 128 2.43 11.65 -19.42
C ALA A 128 1.45 10.55 -19.85
N ALA A 129 1.94 9.34 -20.12
CA ALA A 129 1.09 8.19 -20.46
C ALA A 129 0.20 7.77 -19.28
N LEU A 130 0.72 7.75 -18.07
CA LEU A 130 -0.03 7.44 -16.85
C LEU A 130 -1.08 8.53 -16.54
N ASP A 131 -0.73 9.80 -16.68
CA ASP A 131 -1.68 10.91 -16.51
C ASP A 131 -2.83 10.82 -17.52
N SER A 132 -2.55 10.47 -18.79
CA SER A 132 -3.57 10.24 -19.82
C SER A 132 -4.48 9.05 -19.48
N LEU A 133 -3.91 7.95 -18.99
CA LEU A 133 -4.69 6.79 -18.53
C LEU A 133 -5.63 7.16 -17.39
N LEU A 134 -5.12 7.87 -16.37
CA LEU A 134 -5.92 8.31 -15.24
C LEU A 134 -7.05 9.24 -15.68
N GLN A 135 -6.77 10.18 -16.59
CA GLN A 135 -7.79 11.10 -17.11
C GLN A 135 -8.93 10.37 -17.80
N VAL A 136 -8.62 9.41 -18.69
CA VAL A 136 -9.62 8.61 -19.42
C VAL A 136 -10.44 7.76 -18.43
N ASP A 137 -9.78 7.13 -17.46
CA ASP A 137 -10.40 6.34 -16.42
C ASP A 137 -11.40 7.17 -15.60
N GLN A 138 -10.96 8.31 -15.08
CA GLN A 138 -11.78 9.17 -14.23
C GLN A 138 -12.94 9.82 -15.01
N GLN A 139 -12.77 10.14 -16.29
CA GLN A 139 -13.85 10.64 -17.14
C GLN A 139 -15.03 9.67 -17.20
N VAL A 140 -14.76 8.38 -17.29
CA VAL A 140 -15.79 7.34 -17.40
C VAL A 140 -16.43 7.03 -16.05
N HIS A 141 -15.63 6.98 -14.98
CA HIS A 141 -16.10 6.57 -13.65
C HIS A 141 -16.69 7.69 -12.80
N SER A 142 -16.47 8.97 -13.15
CA SER A 142 -17.06 10.13 -12.46
C SER A 142 -18.34 10.67 -13.11
N SER A 143 -18.74 10.14 -14.27
CA SER A 143 -19.91 10.62 -15.00
C SER A 143 -21.15 9.76 -14.73
N ASP A 144 -22.20 10.38 -14.21
CA ASP A 144 -23.50 9.74 -13.99
C ASP A 144 -24.19 9.28 -15.29
N THR A 145 -23.71 9.74 -16.46
CA THR A 145 -24.28 9.40 -17.77
C THR A 145 -23.56 8.24 -18.47
N THR A 146 -22.46 7.76 -17.92
CA THR A 146 -21.68 6.67 -18.52
C THR A 146 -22.42 5.34 -18.37
N SER A 147 -22.60 4.64 -19.48
CA SER A 147 -23.21 3.31 -19.46
C SER A 147 -22.23 2.25 -18.95
N MET A 148 -22.76 1.15 -18.38
CA MET A 148 -21.93 0.02 -17.94
C MET A 148 -21.06 -0.54 -19.08
N ASN A 149 -21.58 -0.61 -20.30
CA ASN A 149 -20.82 -1.08 -21.46
C ASN A 149 -19.62 -0.18 -21.80
N GLN A 150 -19.75 1.15 -21.60
CA GLN A 150 -18.63 2.07 -21.78
C GLN A 150 -17.58 1.87 -20.69
N MET A 151 -17.98 1.68 -19.43
CA MET A 151 -17.06 1.36 -18.33
C MET A 151 -16.29 0.07 -18.63
N VAL A 152 -16.99 -1.02 -18.93
CA VAL A 152 -16.40 -2.34 -19.29
C VAL A 152 -15.37 -2.22 -20.40
N THR A 153 -15.70 -1.49 -21.46
CA THR A 153 -14.82 -1.30 -22.63
C THR A 153 -13.60 -0.46 -22.24
N THR A 154 -13.81 0.66 -21.54
CA THR A 154 -12.72 1.56 -21.15
C THR A 154 -11.74 0.88 -20.19
N ASP A 155 -12.24 0.14 -19.18
CA ASP A 155 -11.40 -0.55 -18.23
C ASP A 155 -10.54 -1.63 -18.89
N SER A 156 -11.11 -2.38 -19.86
CA SER A 156 -10.34 -3.35 -20.65
C SER A 156 -9.23 -2.66 -21.46
N LEU A 157 -9.53 -1.55 -22.12
CA LEU A 157 -8.55 -0.80 -22.91
C LEU A 157 -7.47 -0.17 -22.02
N ASN A 158 -7.85 0.38 -20.86
CA ASN A 158 -6.91 0.95 -19.91
C ASN A 158 -5.97 -0.12 -19.35
N MET A 159 -6.48 -1.32 -19.03
CA MET A 159 -5.64 -2.44 -18.58
C MET A 159 -4.65 -2.88 -19.66
N LEU A 160 -5.07 -2.98 -20.93
CA LEU A 160 -4.18 -3.31 -22.05
C LEU A 160 -3.09 -2.26 -22.25
N LYS A 161 -3.44 -0.96 -22.16
CA LYS A 161 -2.47 0.12 -22.25
C LYS A 161 -1.48 0.09 -21.08
N LEU A 162 -1.96 -0.14 -19.86
CA LEU A 162 -1.09 -0.28 -18.69
C LEU A 162 -0.13 -1.48 -18.82
N ALA A 163 -0.62 -2.62 -19.34
CA ALA A 163 0.22 -3.78 -19.63
C ALA A 163 1.33 -3.45 -20.64
N SER A 164 1.00 -2.73 -21.73
CA SER A 164 1.99 -2.26 -22.70
C SER A 164 3.03 -1.29 -22.10
N LEU A 165 2.64 -0.47 -21.13
CA LEU A 165 3.60 0.37 -20.39
C LEU A 165 4.54 -0.48 -19.54
N PHE A 166 4.07 -1.54 -18.88
CA PHE A 166 4.94 -2.50 -18.18
C PHE A 166 5.93 -3.20 -19.14
N GLU A 167 5.48 -3.57 -20.34
CA GLU A 167 6.37 -4.15 -21.36
C GLU A 167 7.44 -3.18 -21.84
N THR A 168 7.09 -1.89 -22.00
CA THR A 168 7.97 -0.85 -22.52
C THR A 168 8.99 -0.35 -21.50
N TYR A 169 8.54 -0.12 -20.26
CA TYR A 169 9.33 0.56 -19.22
C TYR A 169 9.77 -0.36 -18.07
N GLY A 170 9.38 -1.64 -18.11
CA GLY A 170 9.60 -2.57 -17.01
C GLY A 170 8.67 -2.28 -15.81
N TYR A 171 9.15 -2.54 -14.61
CA TYR A 171 8.36 -2.30 -13.41
C TYR A 171 8.09 -0.80 -13.18
N ILE A 172 6.82 -0.40 -13.32
CA ILE A 172 6.36 0.96 -13.03
C ILE A 172 6.31 1.14 -11.52
N ASN A 173 7.01 2.15 -11.02
CA ASN A 173 7.17 2.38 -9.58
C ASN A 173 7.46 3.86 -9.28
N GLU A 174 7.65 4.19 -8.01
CA GLU A 174 7.93 5.56 -7.56
C GLU A 174 9.20 6.16 -8.19
N ASP A 175 10.20 5.35 -8.54
CA ASP A 175 11.47 5.85 -9.07
C ASP A 175 11.36 6.32 -10.53
N ASN A 176 10.54 5.65 -11.36
CA ASN A 176 10.41 5.99 -12.79
C ASN A 176 9.11 6.72 -13.17
N ALA A 177 8.09 6.71 -12.30
CA ALA A 177 6.80 7.34 -12.56
C ALA A 177 6.36 8.35 -11.47
N GLY A 178 7.12 8.45 -10.37
CA GLY A 178 6.84 9.40 -9.28
C GLY A 178 5.59 9.03 -8.47
N ASP A 179 4.96 10.05 -7.88
CA ASP A 179 3.79 9.92 -7.01
C ASP A 179 2.53 9.35 -7.70
N LYS A 180 2.46 9.41 -9.03
CA LYS A 180 1.32 8.91 -9.81
C LYS A 180 1.33 7.40 -10.03
N ALA A 181 2.51 6.76 -9.94
CA ALA A 181 2.64 5.34 -10.24
C ALA A 181 1.62 4.48 -9.50
N LEU A 182 1.60 4.58 -8.18
CA LEU A 182 0.71 3.79 -7.33
C LEU A 182 -0.75 4.13 -7.57
N LEU A 183 -1.09 5.43 -7.67
CA LEU A 183 -2.47 5.88 -7.89
C LEU A 183 -3.04 5.28 -9.19
N VAL A 184 -2.34 5.41 -10.31
CA VAL A 184 -2.83 4.95 -11.62
C VAL A 184 -2.96 3.43 -11.64
N ILE A 185 -1.95 2.70 -11.17
CA ILE A 185 -2.00 1.23 -11.09
C ILE A 185 -3.21 0.80 -10.24
N THR A 186 -3.39 1.42 -9.07
CA THR A 186 -4.48 1.09 -8.15
C THR A 186 -5.85 1.32 -8.80
N MET A 187 -6.07 2.49 -9.40
CA MET A 187 -7.36 2.82 -10.02
C MET A 187 -7.69 1.88 -11.19
N ILE A 188 -6.74 1.64 -12.10
CA ILE A 188 -6.96 0.75 -13.24
C ILE A 188 -7.24 -0.70 -12.80
N PHE A 189 -6.48 -1.23 -11.83
CA PHE A 189 -6.71 -2.59 -11.31
C PHE A 189 -8.07 -2.73 -10.61
N ILE A 190 -8.47 -1.73 -9.83
CA ILE A 190 -9.77 -1.73 -9.11
C ILE A 190 -10.93 -1.67 -10.10
N HIS A 191 -10.91 -0.72 -11.04
CA HIS A 191 -11.99 -0.55 -12.02
C HIS A 191 -12.11 -1.78 -12.93
N PHE A 192 -10.99 -2.30 -13.42
CA PHE A 192 -10.98 -3.56 -14.15
C PHE A 192 -11.59 -4.72 -13.33
N SER A 193 -11.27 -4.80 -12.04
CA SER A 193 -11.82 -5.85 -11.16
C SER A 193 -13.33 -5.70 -10.88
N LYS A 194 -13.88 -4.50 -11.01
CA LYS A 194 -15.32 -4.23 -10.87
C LYS A 194 -16.10 -4.60 -12.13
N THR A 195 -15.51 -4.43 -13.31
CA THR A 195 -16.21 -4.55 -14.57
C THR A 195 -15.91 -5.87 -15.32
N GLN A 196 -14.78 -6.53 -15.02
CA GLN A 196 -14.35 -7.75 -15.68
C GLN A 196 -14.42 -8.98 -14.76
N THR A 197 -14.76 -10.14 -15.34
CA THR A 197 -14.72 -11.43 -14.65
C THR A 197 -13.31 -11.97 -14.48
N GLU A 198 -12.40 -11.53 -15.33
CA GLU A 198 -10.98 -11.91 -15.33
C GLU A 198 -10.20 -11.18 -14.21
N ALA A 199 -9.15 -11.82 -13.73
CA ALA A 199 -8.28 -11.17 -12.75
C ALA A 199 -7.31 -10.21 -13.46
N PRO A 200 -6.99 -9.05 -12.85
CA PRO A 200 -5.88 -8.24 -13.31
C PRO A 200 -4.56 -9.04 -13.30
N PRO A 201 -3.56 -8.65 -14.12
CA PRO A 201 -2.28 -9.35 -14.22
C PRO A 201 -1.38 -9.08 -12.98
N PHE A 202 -1.78 -9.60 -11.82
CA PHE A 202 -1.07 -9.38 -10.55
C PHE A 202 0.37 -9.90 -10.54
N GLN A 203 0.72 -10.84 -11.44
CA GLN A 203 2.06 -11.41 -11.47
C GLN A 203 3.15 -10.36 -11.68
N VAL A 204 2.92 -9.37 -12.55
CA VAL A 204 3.89 -8.30 -12.80
C VAL A 204 4.17 -7.46 -11.54
N LEU A 205 3.15 -7.22 -10.71
CA LEU A 205 3.32 -6.51 -9.44
C LEU A 205 3.98 -7.40 -8.37
N GLU A 206 3.67 -8.70 -8.33
CA GLU A 206 4.33 -9.63 -7.42
C GLU A 206 5.82 -9.75 -7.75
N ASP A 207 6.20 -9.79 -9.01
CA ASP A 207 7.58 -9.78 -9.48
C ASP A 207 8.29 -8.46 -9.12
N ALA A 208 7.60 -7.33 -9.25
CA ALA A 208 8.11 -6.02 -8.81
C ALA A 208 8.32 -5.94 -7.29
N VAL A 209 7.43 -6.57 -6.49
CA VAL A 209 7.61 -6.72 -5.03
C VAL A 209 8.88 -7.53 -4.72
N ARG A 210 9.09 -8.65 -5.40
CA ARG A 210 10.29 -9.50 -5.22
C ARG A 210 11.56 -8.78 -5.65
N ALA A 211 11.46 -7.94 -6.68
CA ALA A 211 12.54 -7.05 -7.11
C ALA A 211 12.79 -5.88 -6.14
N GLY A 212 11.95 -5.67 -5.12
CA GLY A 212 12.05 -4.57 -4.17
C GLY A 212 11.72 -3.19 -4.77
N THR A 213 11.04 -3.14 -5.91
CA THR A 213 10.69 -1.91 -6.63
C THR A 213 9.23 -1.50 -6.45
N PHE A 214 8.37 -2.41 -5.98
CA PHE A 214 6.97 -2.13 -5.61
C PHE A 214 6.73 -2.50 -4.14
N ASP A 215 5.98 -1.67 -3.41
CA ASP A 215 5.75 -1.90 -1.98
C ASP A 215 4.81 -3.09 -1.76
N ALA A 216 5.28 -4.09 -1.02
CA ALA A 216 4.49 -5.28 -0.70
C ALA A 216 3.21 -4.97 0.08
N ARG A 217 3.18 -3.89 0.88
CA ARG A 217 1.99 -3.45 1.64
C ARG A 217 0.90 -2.97 0.68
N GLU A 218 1.27 -2.18 -0.32
CA GLU A 218 0.36 -1.68 -1.35
C GLU A 218 -0.11 -2.83 -2.26
N TYR A 219 0.78 -3.76 -2.61
CA TYR A 219 0.40 -4.96 -3.36
C TYR A 219 -0.64 -5.81 -2.61
N MET A 220 -0.43 -6.08 -1.32
CA MET A 220 -1.37 -6.86 -0.51
C MET A 220 -2.74 -6.21 -0.46
N TYR A 221 -2.77 -4.90 -0.19
CA TYR A 221 -4.01 -4.12 -0.15
C TYR A 221 -4.73 -4.16 -1.50
N LEU A 222 -4.03 -3.85 -2.58
CA LEU A 222 -4.60 -3.83 -3.92
C LEU A 222 -5.14 -5.21 -4.34
N TYR A 223 -4.38 -6.28 -4.08
CA TYR A 223 -4.79 -7.65 -4.39
C TYR A 223 -6.09 -8.03 -3.67
N ASP A 224 -6.14 -7.84 -2.35
CA ASP A 224 -7.29 -8.22 -1.53
C ASP A 224 -8.50 -7.33 -1.85
N PHE A 225 -8.29 -6.05 -2.18
CA PHE A 225 -9.33 -5.11 -2.57
C PHE A 225 -9.97 -5.46 -3.93
N CYS A 226 -9.16 -5.77 -4.94
CA CYS A 226 -9.64 -6.25 -6.23
C CYS A 226 -10.37 -7.58 -6.11
N TRP A 227 -9.85 -8.49 -5.27
CA TRP A 227 -10.51 -9.77 -5.01
C TRP A 227 -11.87 -9.58 -4.33
N TYR A 228 -11.99 -8.64 -3.39
CA TYR A 228 -13.24 -8.29 -2.74
C TYR A 228 -14.29 -7.86 -3.78
N PHE A 229 -14.00 -6.87 -4.62
CA PHE A 229 -14.95 -6.38 -5.61
C PHE A 229 -15.37 -7.45 -6.62
N ARG A 230 -14.44 -8.25 -7.11
CA ARG A 230 -14.78 -9.33 -8.04
C ARG A 230 -15.75 -10.34 -7.42
N ASN A 231 -15.59 -10.68 -6.17
CA ASN A 231 -16.48 -11.63 -5.50
C ASN A 231 -17.82 -11.01 -5.12
N GLU A 232 -17.85 -9.74 -4.74
CA GLU A 232 -19.07 -9.04 -4.40
C GLU A 232 -19.97 -8.84 -5.64
N ILE A 233 -19.39 -8.43 -6.77
CA ILE A 233 -20.14 -8.08 -7.97
C ILE A 233 -20.51 -9.34 -8.79
N HIS A 234 -19.62 -10.32 -8.90
CA HIS A 234 -19.79 -11.45 -9.80
C HIS A 234 -20.26 -12.74 -9.11
N ASN A 235 -20.21 -12.84 -7.79
CA ASN A 235 -20.63 -14.00 -7.01
C ASN A 235 -21.67 -13.61 -5.97
N SER A 236 -22.94 -13.53 -6.34
CA SER A 236 -24.08 -13.16 -5.50
C SER A 236 -24.44 -14.16 -4.38
N SER A 237 -23.55 -15.05 -3.96
CA SER A 237 -23.83 -15.96 -2.85
C SER A 237 -23.46 -15.30 -1.53
N ASP A 238 -24.37 -15.35 -0.54
CA ASP A 238 -24.28 -14.86 0.85
C ASP A 238 -23.07 -15.34 1.68
N THR A 239 -22.10 -15.92 1.02
CA THR A 239 -20.88 -16.43 1.61
C THR A 239 -19.64 -15.72 1.03
N ILE A 240 -19.68 -14.38 0.87
CA ILE A 240 -18.43 -13.59 0.73
C ILE A 240 -17.65 -13.81 2.01
N LYS A 241 -17.00 -14.95 2.01
CA LYS A 241 -16.28 -15.43 3.19
C LYS A 241 -15.00 -14.64 3.22
N ARG A 242 -14.71 -13.99 4.32
CA ARG A 242 -13.50 -13.42 4.85
C ARG A 242 -12.24 -14.23 4.51
N ASN A 243 -12.06 -14.54 3.21
CA ASN A 243 -11.00 -15.38 2.65
C ASN A 243 -10.02 -14.53 1.85
N SER A 244 -9.72 -13.30 2.32
CA SER A 244 -8.68 -12.52 1.69
C SER A 244 -7.35 -13.27 1.72
N ARG A 245 -6.53 -13.08 0.69
CA ARG A 245 -5.23 -13.73 0.59
C ARG A 245 -4.29 -13.25 1.69
N PHE A 246 -4.31 -11.94 1.97
CA PHE A 246 -3.37 -11.27 2.88
C PHE A 246 -4.02 -10.71 4.15
N GLY A 247 -5.35 -10.69 4.24
CA GLY A 247 -6.10 -10.16 5.39
C GLY A 247 -6.09 -8.64 5.45
N THR A 248 -6.14 -7.98 4.30
CA THR A 248 -6.07 -6.51 4.18
C THR A 248 -7.32 -5.90 3.54
N ASP A 249 -8.33 -6.71 3.22
CA ASP A 249 -9.56 -6.24 2.60
C ASP A 249 -10.57 -5.67 3.60
N MET A 250 -11.61 -5.03 3.07
CA MET A 250 -12.69 -4.41 3.84
C MET A 250 -13.51 -5.40 4.68
N ASN A 251 -13.43 -6.72 4.41
CA ASN A 251 -14.06 -7.75 5.23
C ASN A 251 -13.34 -7.99 6.57
N GLN A 252 -12.10 -7.51 6.71
CA GLN A 252 -11.31 -7.68 7.92
C GLN A 252 -11.47 -6.50 8.88
N TYR A 253 -11.94 -5.35 8.40
CA TYR A 253 -12.22 -4.19 9.23
C TYR A 253 -13.28 -3.30 8.59
N GLN A 254 -13.99 -2.57 9.42
CA GLN A 254 -15.01 -1.61 9.01
C GLN A 254 -15.04 -0.46 10.01
N THR A 255 -15.14 0.78 9.54
CA THR A 255 -15.39 1.94 10.41
C THR A 255 -16.84 2.37 10.28
N VAL A 256 -17.54 2.52 11.41
CA VAL A 256 -18.92 3.02 11.48
C VAL A 256 -18.96 4.04 12.61
N GLY A 257 -19.18 5.30 12.29
CA GLY A 257 -19.07 6.40 13.23
C GLY A 257 -17.72 6.39 13.97
N ASP A 258 -17.78 6.46 15.29
CA ASP A 258 -16.60 6.43 16.16
C ASP A 258 -16.06 5.02 16.44
N PHE A 259 -16.53 4.00 15.73
CA PHE A 259 -16.15 2.62 16.01
C PHE A 259 -15.33 2.01 14.86
N LEU A 260 -14.29 1.28 15.24
CA LEU A 260 -13.55 0.36 14.38
C LEU A 260 -13.93 -1.08 14.73
N PHE A 261 -14.51 -1.77 13.77
CA PHE A 261 -14.80 -3.21 13.83
C PHE A 261 -13.65 -3.98 13.18
N ILE A 262 -13.15 -5.01 13.83
CA ILE A 262 -12.04 -5.83 13.37
C ILE A 262 -12.45 -7.29 13.35
N TYR A 263 -12.31 -7.93 12.20
CA TYR A 263 -12.67 -9.31 11.96
C TYR A 263 -11.43 -10.13 11.57
N PRO A 264 -10.88 -10.95 12.47
CA PRO A 264 -9.69 -11.73 12.16
C PRO A 264 -9.97 -12.72 11.03
N PRO A 265 -8.98 -12.98 10.15
CA PRO A 265 -9.10 -13.97 9.10
C PRO A 265 -9.41 -15.35 9.68
N LYS A 266 -10.27 -16.13 9.00
CA LYS A 266 -10.60 -17.51 9.43
C LYS A 266 -9.36 -18.40 9.56
N ASN A 267 -8.39 -18.24 8.65
CA ASN A 267 -7.15 -18.99 8.65
C ASN A 267 -5.95 -18.06 8.72
N MET A 268 -5.65 -17.58 9.92
CA MET A 268 -4.52 -16.67 10.17
C MET A 268 -3.17 -17.30 9.79
N LYS A 269 -3.01 -18.62 9.95
CA LYS A 269 -1.78 -19.32 9.54
C LYS A 269 -1.56 -19.23 8.04
N LYS A 270 -2.61 -19.42 7.23
CA LYS A 270 -2.56 -19.28 5.77
C LYS A 270 -2.28 -17.85 5.35
N VAL A 271 -2.95 -16.87 5.97
CA VAL A 271 -2.72 -15.43 5.72
C VAL A 271 -1.27 -15.05 5.99
N ASN A 272 -0.72 -15.45 7.14
CA ASN A 272 0.69 -15.18 7.47
C ASN A 272 1.68 -15.91 6.53
N ALA A 273 1.35 -17.11 6.06
CA ALA A 273 2.16 -17.81 5.07
C ALA A 273 2.12 -17.08 3.70
N ASN A 274 0.97 -16.59 3.29
CA ASN A 274 0.83 -15.80 2.06
C ASN A 274 1.61 -14.47 2.14
N ARG A 275 1.56 -13.76 3.27
CA ARG A 275 2.37 -12.55 3.50
C ARG A 275 3.87 -12.87 3.35
N LYS A 276 4.32 -13.97 3.96
CA LYS A 276 5.70 -14.41 3.85
C LYS A 276 6.09 -14.79 2.41
N SER A 277 5.18 -15.36 1.63
CA SER A 277 5.46 -15.76 0.24
C SER A 277 5.78 -14.57 -0.69
N ILE A 278 5.36 -13.37 -0.34
CA ILE A 278 5.70 -12.10 -1.01
C ILE A 278 6.74 -11.31 -0.21
N LEU A 279 7.57 -11.98 0.56
CA LEU A 279 8.68 -11.41 1.34
C LEU A 279 8.26 -10.45 2.47
N MET A 280 6.97 -10.35 2.78
CA MET A 280 6.49 -9.54 3.88
C MET A 280 6.74 -10.25 5.22
N ALA A 281 7.48 -9.61 6.11
CA ALA A 281 7.78 -10.12 7.45
C ALA A 281 6.69 -9.82 8.48
N GLU A 282 5.75 -8.93 8.13
CA GLU A 282 4.63 -8.52 8.96
C GLU A 282 3.60 -9.66 9.11
N THR A 283 3.22 -9.96 10.34
CA THR A 283 2.09 -10.86 10.61
C THR A 283 0.76 -10.12 10.57
N TRP A 284 -0.35 -10.86 10.48
CA TRP A 284 -1.67 -10.22 10.58
C TRP A 284 -1.89 -9.53 11.95
N LYS A 285 -1.31 -10.05 13.02
CA LYS A 285 -1.35 -9.38 14.35
C LYS A 285 -0.60 -8.05 14.37
N ASP A 286 0.55 -7.98 13.70
CA ASP A 286 1.27 -6.71 13.55
C ASP A 286 0.44 -5.69 12.75
N TYR A 287 -0.21 -6.16 11.68
CA TYR A 287 -1.13 -5.36 10.87
C TYR A 287 -2.32 -4.85 11.69
N GLU A 288 -2.94 -5.71 12.51
CA GLU A 288 -4.04 -5.34 13.41
C GLU A 288 -3.65 -4.22 14.38
N ILE A 289 -2.43 -4.28 14.96
CA ILE A 289 -1.91 -3.23 15.86
C ILE A 289 -1.81 -1.90 15.11
N LYS A 290 -1.29 -1.91 13.89
CA LYS A 290 -1.16 -0.71 13.05
C LYS A 290 -2.52 -0.17 12.59
N LEU A 291 -3.46 -1.05 12.29
CA LEU A 291 -4.84 -0.70 11.94
C LEU A 291 -5.51 0.08 13.08
N ILE A 292 -5.36 -0.39 14.31
CA ILE A 292 -5.89 0.27 15.52
C ILE A 292 -5.21 1.64 15.70
N ASP A 293 -3.89 1.71 15.59
CA ASP A 293 -3.14 2.96 15.71
C ASP A 293 -3.58 3.99 14.65
N THR A 294 -3.75 3.55 13.40
CA THR A 294 -4.24 4.40 12.31
C THR A 294 -5.62 4.96 12.61
N PHE A 295 -6.50 4.16 13.20
CA PHE A 295 -7.84 4.59 13.57
C PHE A 295 -7.82 5.68 14.66
N PHE A 296 -6.90 5.58 15.63
CA PHE A 296 -6.76 6.57 16.69
C PHE A 296 -5.97 7.81 16.26
N GLU A 297 -4.89 7.67 15.51
CA GLU A 297 -3.98 8.76 15.14
C GLU A 297 -4.48 9.63 13.97
N GLY A 298 -5.30 9.09 13.07
CA GLY A 298 -5.92 9.78 11.93
C GLY A 298 -4.95 10.54 11.01
N GLY A 299 -4.61 10.00 9.87
CA GLY A 299 -3.96 10.77 8.80
C GLY A 299 -2.54 10.36 8.40
N TYR A 300 -1.70 9.88 9.30
CA TYR A 300 -0.38 9.30 8.94
C TYR A 300 -0.31 7.81 9.26
N GLY A 301 -1.45 7.13 9.12
CA GLY A 301 -1.57 5.73 9.45
C GLY A 301 -0.74 4.82 8.56
N PHE A 302 -0.40 3.66 9.11
CA PHE A 302 0.30 2.59 8.40
C PHE A 302 -0.64 1.78 7.49
N VAL A 303 -1.94 2.03 7.62
CA VAL A 303 -3.01 1.30 6.95
C VAL A 303 -4.03 2.29 6.39
N GLN A 304 -4.54 2.02 5.20
CA GLN A 304 -5.63 2.81 4.66
C GLN A 304 -6.96 2.36 5.29
N LEU A 305 -7.69 3.30 5.88
CA LEU A 305 -9.04 3.08 6.38
C LEU A 305 -10.05 3.67 5.40
N THR A 306 -11.01 2.87 5.01
CA THR A 306 -12.12 3.32 4.17
C THR A 306 -13.37 3.39 5.06
N PRO A 307 -13.90 4.57 5.35
CA PRO A 307 -15.14 4.69 6.11
C PRO A 307 -16.31 4.19 5.27
N VAL A 308 -17.27 3.57 5.92
CA VAL A 308 -18.57 3.28 5.30
C VAL A 308 -19.39 4.55 5.36
N THR A 309 -19.93 4.95 4.22
CA THR A 309 -20.85 6.09 4.11
C THR A 309 -22.29 5.61 4.18
N PHE A 310 -23.13 6.31 4.95
CA PHE A 310 -24.54 6.03 5.13
C PHE A 310 -25.38 7.19 4.58
N ALA A 311 -26.59 6.90 4.12
CA ALA A 311 -27.51 7.90 3.61
C ALA A 311 -28.10 8.77 4.74
N SER A 312 -28.19 8.24 5.96
CA SER A 312 -28.70 8.94 7.13
C SER A 312 -27.99 8.50 8.43
N LYS A 313 -28.18 9.27 9.51
CA LYS A 313 -27.69 8.90 10.85
C LYS A 313 -28.41 7.69 11.40
N GLU A 314 -29.69 7.54 11.10
CA GLU A 314 -30.50 6.41 11.52
C GLU A 314 -29.98 5.10 10.93
N GLU A 315 -29.61 5.09 9.65
CA GLU A 315 -28.98 3.95 8.98
C GLU A 315 -27.62 3.61 9.60
N GLU A 316 -26.82 4.63 9.92
CA GLU A 316 -25.54 4.46 10.62
C GLU A 316 -25.71 3.83 11.99
N GLU A 317 -26.68 4.31 12.80
CA GLU A 317 -26.98 3.79 14.15
C GLU A 317 -27.54 2.36 14.09
N GLU A 318 -28.42 2.05 13.15
CA GLU A 318 -28.94 0.71 12.92
C GLU A 318 -27.80 -0.27 12.60
N ARG A 319 -26.95 0.10 11.65
CA ARG A 319 -25.79 -0.72 11.26
C ARG A 319 -24.78 -0.90 12.40
N LEU A 320 -24.55 0.13 13.19
CA LEU A 320 -23.70 0.08 14.37
C LEU A 320 -24.21 -0.93 15.40
N ASN A 321 -25.52 -0.92 15.67
CA ASN A 321 -26.16 -1.81 16.62
C ASN A 321 -26.14 -3.27 16.13
N GLU A 322 -26.41 -3.51 14.85
CA GLU A 322 -26.31 -4.83 14.24
C GLU A 322 -24.92 -5.43 14.41
N LEU A 323 -23.86 -4.68 14.04
CA LEU A 323 -22.49 -5.17 14.10
C LEU A 323 -22.04 -5.49 15.53
N LYS A 324 -22.43 -4.66 16.50
CA LYS A 324 -22.19 -4.94 17.93
C LYS A 324 -22.87 -6.21 18.37
N GLN A 325 -24.17 -6.35 18.06
CA GLN A 325 -24.96 -7.51 18.42
C GLN A 325 -24.39 -8.79 17.81
N GLU A 326 -23.93 -8.78 16.57
CA GLU A 326 -23.31 -9.94 15.91
C GLU A 326 -22.03 -10.40 16.61
N ILE A 327 -21.22 -9.45 17.09
CA ILE A 327 -19.98 -9.75 17.83
C ILE A 327 -20.31 -10.20 19.25
N ASP A 328 -21.16 -9.47 19.98
CA ASP A 328 -21.49 -9.73 21.38
C ASP A 328 -22.24 -11.06 21.57
N SER A 329 -23.08 -11.45 20.60
CA SER A 329 -23.74 -12.76 20.58
C SER A 329 -22.81 -13.92 20.15
N GLY A 330 -21.59 -13.64 19.71
CA GLY A 330 -20.66 -14.64 19.19
C GLY A 330 -21.03 -15.19 17.80
N LYS A 331 -22.05 -14.65 17.13
CA LYS A 331 -22.42 -15.01 15.76
C LYS A 331 -21.27 -14.76 14.79
N VAL A 332 -20.51 -13.69 15.04
CA VAL A 332 -19.34 -13.30 14.28
C VAL A 332 -18.14 -13.18 15.21
N LYS A 333 -17.03 -13.84 14.86
CA LYS A 333 -15.77 -13.65 15.56
C LYS A 333 -15.15 -12.30 15.19
N GLY A 334 -15.03 -11.40 16.16
CA GLY A 334 -14.49 -10.07 15.95
C GLY A 334 -14.36 -9.30 17.26
N LYS A 335 -13.96 -8.06 17.14
CA LYS A 335 -13.99 -7.08 18.23
C LYS A 335 -14.29 -5.69 17.65
N TYR A 336 -14.75 -4.79 18.49
CA TYR A 336 -14.88 -3.38 18.13
C TYR A 336 -14.20 -2.49 19.18
N ILE A 337 -13.75 -1.34 18.73
CA ILE A 337 -13.02 -0.36 19.55
C ILE A 337 -13.65 1.00 19.28
N LYS A 338 -14.02 1.73 20.33
CA LYS A 338 -14.53 3.09 20.22
C LYS A 338 -13.40 4.08 20.24
N SER A 339 -13.40 5.04 19.32
CA SER A 339 -12.51 6.20 19.38
C SER A 339 -12.94 7.12 20.54
N GLU A 340 -12.00 7.54 21.38
CA GLU A 340 -12.24 8.57 22.38
C GLU A 340 -12.14 10.00 21.79
N ARG A 341 -11.85 10.11 20.51
CA ARG A 341 -11.79 11.42 19.84
C ARG A 341 -13.19 11.99 19.72
N LYS A 342 -13.36 13.19 20.26
CA LYS A 342 -14.46 14.06 19.83
C LYS A 342 -14.16 14.42 18.38
N VAL A 343 -14.92 13.87 17.45
CA VAL A 343 -14.91 14.37 16.08
C VAL A 343 -15.28 15.84 16.20
N SER A 344 -14.31 16.72 15.94
CA SER A 344 -14.62 18.13 15.79
C SER A 344 -15.49 18.27 14.54
N PRO A 345 -16.63 18.95 14.66
CA PRO A 345 -17.59 19.09 13.57
C PRO A 345 -16.99 19.77 12.35
#